data_d8393b188733decf0b0a951d8397c903
#
_entry.id   d8393b188733decf0b0a951d8397c903
#
_cell.length_a   1.000
_cell.length_b   1.000
_cell.length_c   1.000
_cell.angle_alpha   90.00
_cell.angle_beta   90.00
_cell.angle_gamma   90.00
#
_symmetry.space_group_name_H-M   'P 1'
#
loop_
_entity.id
_entity.type
_entity.pdbx_description
1 polymer ?
#
loop_
_entity_poly.entity_id
_entity_poly.type
_entity_poly.pdbx_seq_one_letter_code
_entity_poly.pdbx_strand_id
1 'polypeptide(L)'
;TRRDWSSDVCSSDLMKIQRIQELTDASIVCGSEKRENDVQCAFASDLMSDVLTLDCGDVLLVTGLCNLQTIRTAEMAEVSYILFVRGKKVTPDMLELARENNMVLLETDHSMYHTVGELYSAGLLPIY
;
A
#
# COMPACT_ATOMS: atom_id res chain seq x y z
N THR A 1 -15.04 -18.53 11.81
CA THR A 1 -14.93 -18.32 11.35
C THR A 1 -14.50 -17.66 10.66
N ARG A 2 -14.43 -17.53 10.27
CA ARG A 2 -14.11 -16.78 9.57
C ARG A 2 -14.40 -16.96 8.39
N ARG A 3 -14.87 -17.74 8.04
CA ARG A 3 -14.99 -17.99 6.89
C ARG A 3 -16.04 -17.43 6.27
N ASP A 4 -16.94 -17.17 6.83
CA ASP A 4 -17.92 -16.63 6.13
C ASP A 4 -17.75 -15.22 5.95
N TRP A 5 -16.80 -14.62 6.46
CA TRP A 5 -16.58 -13.29 6.11
C TRP A 5 -16.16 -13.16 4.68
N SER A 6 -15.82 -14.24 4.05
CA SER A 6 -15.53 -14.14 2.66
C SER A 6 -16.73 -13.79 1.82
N SER A 7 -17.92 -14.10 2.28
CA SER A 7 -19.07 -13.79 1.49
C SER A 7 -19.48 -12.36 1.63
N ASP A 8 -19.01 -11.67 2.65
CA ASP A 8 -19.35 -10.34 2.82
C ASP A 8 -18.54 -9.45 2.09
N VAL A 9 -17.60 -9.95 1.39
CA VAL A 9 -16.64 -9.18 0.94
C VAL A 9 -16.90 -8.40 -0.15
N CYS A 10 -17.59 -8.63 -0.99
CA CYS A 10 -17.77 -7.93 -2.15
C CYS A 10 -17.40 -6.52 -2.11
N SER A 11 -18.32 -5.66 -2.13
CA SER A 11 -18.04 -4.25 -2.30
C SER A 11 -17.47 -3.61 -1.06
N SER A 12 -17.68 -4.26 0.08
CA SER A 12 -17.20 -3.65 1.31
C SER A 12 -15.71 -3.85 1.52
N ASP A 13 -15.05 -4.63 0.65
CA ASP A 13 -13.65 -4.88 0.82
C ASP A 13 -12.77 -3.76 0.34
N LEU A 14 -13.27 -2.87 -0.44
CA LEU A 14 -12.46 -1.77 -0.96
C LEU A 14 -12.22 -0.73 0.12
N MET A 15 -11.02 -0.18 0.13
CA MET A 15 -10.67 0.82 1.13
C MET A 15 -10.02 2.00 0.43
N LYS A 16 -10.52 3.20 0.69
CA LYS A 16 -9.97 4.39 0.05
C LYS A 16 -8.61 4.74 0.62
N ILE A 17 -7.77 5.33 -0.20
CA ILE A 17 -6.46 5.80 0.23
C ILE A 17 -6.59 6.75 1.43
N GLN A 18 -7.58 7.61 1.42
CA GLN A 18 -7.81 8.52 2.53
C GLN A 18 -8.05 7.75 3.83
N ARG A 19 -8.80 6.67 3.76
CA ARG A 19 -9.07 5.84 4.94
C ARG A 19 -7.79 5.17 5.43
N ILE A 20 -6.97 4.70 4.52
CA ILE A 20 -5.67 4.09 4.86
C ILE A 20 -4.81 5.14 5.56
N GLN A 21 -4.79 6.36 5.06
CA GLN A 21 -4.03 7.43 5.67
C GLN A 21 -4.48 7.67 7.12
N GLU A 22 -5.78 7.68 7.35
CA GLU A 22 -6.32 7.93 8.68
C GLU A 22 -5.99 6.79 9.64
N LEU A 23 -6.13 5.55 9.17
CA LEU A 23 -5.91 4.39 10.02
C LEU A 23 -4.45 4.25 10.44
N THR A 24 -3.53 4.59 9.55
CA THR A 24 -2.10 4.38 9.80
C THR A 24 -1.38 5.64 10.23
N ASP A 25 -2.10 6.75 10.36
CA ASP A 25 -1.52 8.04 10.69
C ASP A 25 -0.40 8.40 9.71
N ALA A 26 -0.65 8.14 8.45
CA ALA A 26 0.33 8.33 7.39
C ALA A 26 0.17 9.69 6.73
N SER A 27 1.22 10.10 6.02
CA SER A 27 1.19 11.29 5.19
C SER A 27 1.25 10.86 3.73
N ILE A 28 0.42 11.45 2.89
CA ILE A 28 0.48 11.18 1.46
C ILE A 28 1.52 12.12 0.87
N VAL A 29 2.64 11.57 0.40
CA VAL A 29 3.73 12.38 -0.13
C VAL A 29 3.72 12.46 -1.65
N CYS A 30 2.93 11.63 -2.31
CA CYS A 30 2.81 11.65 -3.76
C CYS A 30 1.42 11.15 -4.13
N GLY A 31 0.76 11.81 -5.06
CA GLY A 31 -0.54 11.35 -5.55
C GLY A 31 -1.70 11.71 -4.66
N SER A 32 -1.63 12.84 -3.95
CA SER A 32 -2.70 13.22 -3.03
C SER A 32 -4.04 13.45 -3.75
N GLU A 33 -4.00 13.72 -5.04
CA GLU A 33 -5.24 13.88 -5.81
C GLU A 33 -5.97 12.55 -5.95
N LYS A 34 -5.33 11.44 -5.64
CA LYS A 34 -5.93 10.12 -5.76
C LYS A 34 -6.42 9.56 -4.43
N ARG A 35 -6.60 10.42 -3.43
CA ARG A 35 -7.00 9.94 -2.11
C ARG A 35 -8.37 9.25 -2.10
N GLU A 36 -9.18 9.51 -3.11
CA GLU A 36 -10.49 8.86 -3.22
C GLU A 36 -10.45 7.52 -3.95
N ASN A 37 -9.28 7.14 -4.45
CA ASN A 37 -9.15 5.85 -5.13
C ASN A 37 -9.26 4.73 -4.12
N ASP A 38 -9.74 3.58 -4.58
CA ASP A 38 -9.94 2.42 -3.74
C ASP A 38 -8.80 1.43 -3.89
N VAL A 39 -8.42 0.81 -2.78
CA VAL A 39 -7.44 -0.27 -2.76
C VAL A 39 -8.21 -1.56 -2.48
N GLN A 40 -7.93 -2.60 -3.25
CA GLN A 40 -8.66 -3.85 -3.15
C GLN A 40 -8.07 -4.79 -2.11
N CYS A 41 -6.74 -4.84 -2.01
CA CYS A 41 -6.09 -5.75 -1.08
C CYS A 41 -4.70 -5.22 -0.76
N ALA A 42 -4.02 -5.87 0.17
CA ALA A 42 -2.70 -5.43 0.63
C ALA A 42 -1.70 -6.56 0.66
N PHE A 43 -0.44 -6.22 0.50
CA PHE A 43 0.67 -7.16 0.59
C PHE A 43 1.79 -6.46 1.33
N ALA A 44 2.37 -7.08 2.33
CA ALA A 44 3.42 -6.50 3.15
C ALA A 44 4.69 -7.32 3.01
N SER A 45 5.75 -6.72 2.51
CA SER A 45 7.03 -7.39 2.34
C SER A 45 8.14 -6.40 2.06
N ASP A 46 9.34 -6.73 2.50
CA ASP A 46 10.54 -5.99 2.11
C ASP A 46 11.30 -6.74 1.02
N LEU A 47 10.81 -7.90 0.60
CA LEU A 47 11.49 -8.72 -0.40
C LEU A 47 10.89 -8.42 -1.76
N MET A 48 11.64 -7.73 -2.59
CA MET A 48 11.13 -7.25 -3.86
C MET A 48 10.83 -8.37 -4.85
N SER A 49 11.51 -9.49 -4.74
CA SER A 49 11.20 -10.61 -5.63
C SER A 49 9.78 -11.14 -5.39
N ASP A 50 9.29 -11.01 -4.16
CA ASP A 50 7.91 -11.42 -3.88
C ASP A 50 6.93 -10.43 -4.50
N VAL A 51 7.29 -9.15 -4.53
CA VAL A 51 6.42 -8.13 -5.10
C VAL A 51 6.19 -8.41 -6.58
N LEU A 52 7.20 -8.90 -7.27
CA LEU A 52 7.09 -9.17 -8.70
C LEU A 52 6.12 -10.31 -9.02
N THR A 53 5.75 -11.11 -8.01
CA THR A 53 4.81 -12.20 -8.25
C THR A 53 3.36 -11.80 -8.05
N LEU A 54 3.11 -10.55 -7.65
CA LEU A 54 1.74 -10.11 -7.40
C LEU A 54 0.96 -10.01 -8.70
N ASP A 55 -0.28 -10.46 -8.65
CA ASP A 55 -1.11 -10.50 -9.84
C ASP A 55 -2.50 -10.01 -9.46
N CYS A 56 -2.57 -8.83 -8.93
CA CYS A 56 -3.82 -8.24 -8.52
C CYS A 56 -3.75 -6.75 -8.89
N GLY A 57 -4.88 -6.16 -9.15
CA GLY A 57 -4.90 -4.78 -9.61
C GLY A 57 -4.58 -3.77 -8.55
N ASP A 58 -5.53 -3.38 -7.76
CA ASP A 58 -5.35 -2.26 -6.85
C ASP A 58 -4.81 -2.74 -5.50
N VAL A 59 -3.51 -3.02 -5.47
CA VAL A 59 -2.82 -3.55 -4.30
C VAL A 59 -2.09 -2.44 -3.58
N LEU A 60 -2.18 -2.42 -2.26
CA LEU A 60 -1.35 -1.55 -1.44
C LEU A 60 -0.13 -2.36 -1.00
N LEU A 61 1.05 -1.92 -1.38
CA LEU A 61 2.28 -2.55 -0.91
C LEU A 61 2.73 -1.85 0.36
N VAL A 62 2.85 -2.60 1.46
CA VAL A 62 3.35 -2.09 2.73
C VAL A 62 4.77 -2.58 2.89
N THR A 63 5.74 -1.67 2.99
CA THR A 63 7.13 -2.06 3.01
C THR A 63 7.97 -1.08 3.82
N GLY A 64 9.04 -1.58 4.41
CA GLY A 64 10.03 -0.73 5.05
C GLY A 64 11.24 -0.48 4.17
N LEU A 65 11.25 -1.04 2.95
CA LEU A 65 12.36 -0.84 2.03
C LEU A 65 12.10 0.41 1.20
N CYS A 66 12.69 1.52 1.63
CA CYS A 66 12.41 2.83 1.05
C CYS A 66 13.59 3.25 0.19
N ASN A 67 13.60 2.84 -1.06
CA ASN A 67 14.65 3.21 -2.00
C ASN A 67 14.08 3.21 -3.42
N LEU A 68 14.90 3.63 -4.37
CA LEU A 68 14.46 3.75 -5.76
C LEU A 68 14.10 2.41 -6.36
N GLN A 69 14.79 1.35 -5.92
CA GLN A 69 14.51 0.01 -6.43
C GLN A 69 13.08 -0.43 -6.11
N THR A 70 12.57 -0.03 -4.95
CA THR A 70 11.20 -0.36 -4.57
C THR A 70 10.21 0.25 -5.56
N ILE A 71 10.44 1.51 -5.95
CA ILE A 71 9.55 2.18 -6.89
C ILE A 71 9.60 1.48 -8.26
N ARG A 72 10.80 1.11 -8.70
CA ARG A 72 10.95 0.44 -9.99
C ARG A 72 10.29 -0.93 -9.99
N THR A 73 10.43 -1.67 -8.90
CA THR A 73 9.81 -2.98 -8.77
C THR A 73 8.28 -2.86 -8.78
N ALA A 74 7.76 -1.87 -8.06
CA ALA A 74 6.33 -1.64 -8.04
C ALA A 74 5.80 -1.29 -9.42
N GLU A 75 6.56 -0.51 -10.16
CA GLU A 75 6.19 -0.16 -11.52
C GLU A 75 6.10 -1.42 -12.39
N MET A 76 7.10 -2.30 -12.29
CA MET A 76 7.11 -3.52 -13.06
C MET A 76 5.98 -4.46 -12.68
N ALA A 77 5.60 -4.48 -11.41
CA ALA A 77 4.51 -5.32 -10.93
C ALA A 77 3.14 -4.64 -11.08
N GLU A 78 3.12 -3.42 -11.63
CA GLU A 78 1.88 -2.65 -11.80
C GLU A 78 1.19 -2.34 -10.49
N VAL A 79 1.98 -2.17 -9.42
CA VAL A 79 1.49 -1.76 -8.11
C VAL A 79 1.55 -0.25 -8.04
N SER A 80 0.43 0.40 -7.78
CA SER A 80 0.36 1.86 -7.81
C SER A 80 0.32 2.51 -6.44
N TYR A 81 0.17 1.73 -5.39
CA TYR A 81 0.02 2.29 -4.04
C TYR A 81 1.07 1.68 -3.12
N ILE A 82 1.89 2.52 -2.48
CA ILE A 82 2.94 2.05 -1.58
C ILE A 82 2.88 2.82 -0.28
N LEU A 83 2.91 2.11 0.83
CA LEU A 83 2.96 2.71 2.17
C LEU A 83 4.29 2.31 2.82
N PHE A 84 5.14 3.30 3.05
CA PHE A 84 6.44 3.07 3.69
C PHE A 84 6.27 3.19 5.20
N VAL A 85 6.76 2.20 5.92
CA VAL A 85 6.61 2.12 7.38
C VAL A 85 7.92 2.39 8.10
N ARG A 86 7.86 2.43 9.42
CA ARG A 86 9.02 2.59 10.30
C ARG A 86 9.70 3.95 10.16
N GLY A 87 8.95 4.98 9.82
CA GLY A 87 9.51 6.33 9.74
C GLY A 87 10.43 6.57 8.56
N LYS A 88 10.40 5.70 7.56
CA LYS A 88 11.23 5.89 6.37
C LYS A 88 10.70 7.05 5.54
N LYS A 89 11.62 7.80 4.94
CA LYS A 89 11.25 9.00 4.19
C LYS A 89 11.59 8.82 2.72
N VAL A 90 10.64 9.19 1.88
CA VAL A 90 10.81 9.11 0.43
C VAL A 90 11.78 10.19 -0.03
N THR A 91 12.71 9.83 -0.90
CA THR A 91 13.69 10.78 -1.42
C THR A 91 13.12 11.51 -2.64
N PRO A 92 13.73 12.66 -3.03
CA PRO A 92 13.26 13.37 -4.22
C PRO A 92 13.30 12.53 -5.49
N ASP A 93 14.32 11.65 -5.64
CA ASP A 93 14.41 10.78 -6.80
C ASP A 93 13.24 9.81 -6.85
N MET A 94 12.86 9.28 -5.70
CA MET A 94 11.73 8.37 -5.61
C MET A 94 10.43 9.09 -5.97
N LEU A 95 10.28 10.32 -5.48
CA LEU A 95 9.09 11.11 -5.80
C LEU A 95 8.96 11.36 -7.29
N GLU A 96 10.07 11.69 -7.93
CA GLU A 96 10.04 11.98 -9.36
C GLU A 96 9.60 10.75 -10.15
N LEU A 97 10.19 9.60 -9.85
CA LEU A 97 9.85 8.37 -10.54
C LEU A 97 8.39 7.99 -10.28
N ALA A 98 7.93 8.16 -9.05
CA ALA A 98 6.55 7.84 -8.71
C ALA A 98 5.56 8.74 -9.45
N ARG A 99 5.89 10.02 -9.58
CA ARG A 99 5.04 10.94 -10.34
C ARG A 99 4.96 10.55 -11.80
N GLU A 100 6.07 10.11 -12.38
CA GLU A 100 6.08 9.70 -13.78
C GLU A 100 5.19 8.49 -14.00
N ASN A 101 5.03 7.66 -12.98
CA ASN A 101 4.23 6.45 -13.09
C ASN A 101 2.86 6.56 -12.40
N ASN A 102 2.48 7.77 -12.00
CA ASN A 102 1.18 8.04 -11.40
C ASN A 102 0.92 7.20 -10.15
N MET A 103 1.96 7.02 -9.35
CA MET A 103 1.86 6.24 -8.11
C MET A 103 1.44 7.09 -6.93
N VAL A 104 0.87 6.44 -5.91
CA VAL A 104 0.53 7.07 -4.64
C VAL A 104 1.51 6.54 -3.60
N LEU A 105 2.22 7.43 -2.93
CA LEU A 105 3.18 7.07 -1.90
C LEU A 105 2.75 7.67 -0.56
N LEU A 106 2.78 6.83 0.49
CA LEU A 106 2.45 7.27 1.84
C LEU A 106 3.61 6.91 2.76
N GLU A 107 3.74 7.66 3.85
CA GLU A 107 4.77 7.42 4.88
C GLU A 107 4.10 7.39 6.23
N THR A 108 4.49 6.45 7.08
CA THR A 108 4.03 6.40 8.46
C THR A 108 5.17 6.04 9.40
N ASP A 109 5.11 6.52 10.64
CA ASP A 109 6.10 6.17 11.65
C ASP A 109 5.80 4.83 12.30
N HIS A 110 4.62 4.28 12.09
CA HIS A 110 4.24 3.00 12.70
C HIS A 110 5.10 1.87 12.15
N SER A 111 5.28 0.84 12.96
CA SER A 111 5.99 -0.36 12.50
C SER A 111 5.15 -1.09 11.46
N MET A 112 5.78 -2.01 10.76
CA MET A 112 5.05 -2.82 9.78
C MET A 112 3.94 -3.62 10.47
N TYR A 113 4.25 -4.19 11.63
CA TYR A 113 3.26 -5.00 12.35
C TYR A 113 2.06 -4.14 12.77
N HIS A 114 2.31 -2.95 13.31
CA HIS A 114 1.25 -2.05 13.73
C HIS A 114 0.38 -1.63 12.54
N THR A 115 1.03 -1.27 11.44
CA THR A 115 0.35 -0.83 10.23
C THR A 115 -0.51 -1.94 9.65
N VAL A 116 0.05 -3.12 9.51
CA VAL A 116 -0.67 -4.26 8.96
C VAL A 116 -1.84 -4.63 9.85
N GLY A 117 -1.64 -4.61 11.17
CA GLY A 117 -2.70 -4.91 12.11
C GLY A 117 -3.86 -3.95 12.00
N GLU A 118 -3.56 -2.65 11.89
CA GLU A 118 -4.61 -1.66 11.76
C GLU A 118 -5.40 -1.82 10.48
N LEU A 119 -4.71 -2.08 9.38
CA LEU A 119 -5.38 -2.24 8.09
C LEU A 119 -6.23 -3.50 8.06
N TYR A 120 -5.69 -4.59 8.57
CA TYR A 120 -6.40 -5.87 8.55
C TYR A 120 -7.64 -5.79 9.46
N SER A 121 -7.50 -5.17 10.62
CA SER A 121 -8.62 -5.02 11.54
C SER A 121 -9.73 -4.15 10.96
N ALA A 122 -9.39 -3.23 10.09
CA ALA A 122 -10.37 -2.34 9.47
C ALA A 122 -11.02 -2.95 8.23
N GLY A 123 -10.58 -4.14 7.81
CA GLY A 123 -11.22 -4.83 6.70
C GLY A 123 -10.45 -4.90 5.40
N LEU A 124 -9.23 -4.36 5.35
CA LEU A 124 -8.44 -4.48 4.12
C LEU A 124 -7.84 -5.87 4.06
N LEU A 125 -8.23 -6.63 3.08
CA LEU A 125 -7.90 -8.05 3.00
C LEU A 125 -6.53 -8.28 2.37
N PRO A 126 -5.89 -9.41 2.71
CA PRO A 126 -4.62 -9.76 2.09
C PRO A 126 -4.86 -10.22 0.66
N ILE A 127 -3.79 -10.21 -0.14
CA ILE A 127 -3.87 -10.66 -1.50
C ILE A 127 -4.04 -12.18 -1.54
N TYR A 128 -3.53 -12.89 -0.51
CA TYR A 128 -3.75 -14.32 -0.34
C TYR A 128 -3.51 -14.75 1.10
#